data_e569efeac44458e5ba4c4352358e1605
#
_entry.id   e569efeac44458e5ba4c4352358e1605
#
_cell.length_a   1.000
_cell.length_b   1.000
_cell.length_c   1.000
_cell.angle_alpha   90.00
_cell.angle_beta   90.00
_cell.angle_gamma   90.00
#
_symmetry.space_group_name_H-M   'P 1'
#
loop_
_entity.id
_entity.type
_entity.pdbx_description
1 polymer ?
#
loop_
_entity_poly.entity_id
_entity_poly.type
_entity_poly.pdbx_seq_one_letter_code
_entity_poly.pdbx_strand_id
1 'polypeptide(L)'
;MNARPTEMFFVVYCKDSLKNKILLLPRKTTMDSQSPNLLNKLFKHVSGSNTPDSTDKLRDILRRSTQHNILDSDTLSRIENLFKFKEMNVRDAMMTRAQMDVIKTTDSMERIIAYVVETAHSRFPVIEEDKDHIIGILHAKDLLKYTLNPEHFKLENILRPAVFVPESKPLNILLKEFQTQRNHMAIVVDEYGGISGLVTFEDVIEQIVGKIEDEFDEDDSADQIFPVSSERWRIKATTEIEDINAYFGTTFSTEEADTIGGLVIHQLGHLPVRGEKVVLGDLLFNVARADNRRLHTLMATRIKEKEMEE
;
A
#
# COMPACT_ATOMS: atom_id res chain seq x y z
N MET A 1 10.46 -81.11 -1.66
CA MET A 1 9.51 -80.05 -1.40
C MET A 1 10.20 -78.70 -1.75
N ASN A 2 9.95 -78.20 -2.96
CA ASN A 2 10.56 -76.95 -3.46
C ASN A 2 9.62 -75.80 -3.14
N ALA A 3 10.08 -74.91 -2.28
CA ALA A 3 9.43 -73.59 -2.08
C ALA A 3 9.86 -72.61 -3.16
N ARG A 4 8.90 -72.03 -3.87
CA ARG A 4 9.10 -70.97 -4.85
C ARG A 4 9.38 -69.65 -4.13
N PRO A 5 10.28 -68.80 -4.60
CA PRO A 5 10.49 -67.45 -4.02
C PRO A 5 9.35 -66.51 -4.43
N THR A 6 8.82 -65.84 -3.42
CA THR A 6 7.78 -64.81 -3.54
C THR A 6 8.35 -63.57 -4.24
N GLU A 7 7.81 -63.20 -5.40
CA GLU A 7 8.14 -61.97 -6.07
C GLU A 7 7.58 -60.78 -5.31
N MET A 8 8.46 -59.87 -4.92
CA MET A 8 8.12 -58.63 -4.22
C MET A 8 8.02 -57.49 -5.24
N PHE A 9 6.84 -56.99 -5.46
CA PHE A 9 6.57 -55.86 -6.33
C PHE A 9 6.60 -54.53 -5.52
N PHE A 10 7.39 -53.57 -5.98
CA PHE A 10 7.33 -52.21 -5.45
C PHE A 10 6.30 -51.40 -6.26
N VAL A 11 5.27 -50.90 -5.59
CA VAL A 11 4.27 -50.01 -6.15
C VAL A 11 4.73 -48.56 -5.91
N VAL A 12 5.12 -47.83 -6.97
CA VAL A 12 5.40 -46.41 -6.92
C VAL A 12 4.14 -45.65 -7.34
N TYR A 13 3.52 -44.95 -6.40
CA TYR A 13 2.40 -44.05 -6.70
C TYR A 13 2.95 -42.73 -7.24
N CYS A 14 2.70 -42.46 -8.51
CA CYS A 14 2.91 -41.14 -9.08
C CYS A 14 1.54 -40.42 -9.15
N LYS A 15 1.37 -39.35 -8.36
CA LYS A 15 0.15 -38.55 -8.27
C LYS A 15 0.27 -37.41 -9.26
N ASP A 16 -0.02 -37.69 -10.51
CA ASP A 16 -0.25 -36.64 -11.50
C ASP A 16 -1.57 -36.89 -12.21
N SER A 17 -2.26 -35.78 -12.44
CA SER A 17 -3.62 -35.61 -12.89
C SER A 17 -3.94 -36.42 -14.16
N LEU A 18 -5.04 -37.21 -14.08
CA LEU A 18 -5.76 -37.80 -15.23
C LEU A 18 -5.07 -38.98 -15.96
N LYS A 19 -5.33 -40.16 -15.40
CA LYS A 19 -5.24 -41.55 -15.89
C LYS A 19 -4.25 -42.42 -15.13
N ASN A 20 -4.79 -43.28 -14.25
CA ASN A 20 -4.07 -44.41 -13.65
C ASN A 20 -3.46 -45.28 -14.74
N LYS A 21 -2.17 -45.23 -14.93
CA LYS A 21 -1.41 -46.24 -15.69
C LYS A 21 -0.47 -46.97 -14.72
N ILE A 22 -0.75 -48.20 -14.47
CA ILE A 22 0.17 -49.11 -13.78
C ILE A 22 1.22 -49.56 -14.80
N LEU A 23 2.47 -49.19 -14.59
CA LEU A 23 3.60 -49.68 -15.40
C LEU A 23 4.28 -50.81 -14.63
N LEU A 24 4.11 -52.05 -15.09
CA LEU A 24 4.84 -53.22 -14.61
C LEU A 24 6.18 -53.28 -15.39
N LEU A 25 7.28 -53.07 -14.72
CA LEU A 25 8.62 -53.24 -15.27
C LEU A 25 9.17 -54.64 -14.91
N PRO A 26 9.60 -55.44 -15.90
CA PRO A 26 10.21 -56.75 -15.64
C PRO A 26 11.65 -56.60 -15.15
N ARG A 27 12.02 -57.42 -14.19
CA ARG A 27 13.37 -57.53 -13.64
C ARG A 27 14.21 -58.46 -14.55
N LYS A 28 15.14 -57.92 -15.34
CA LYS A 28 16.38 -58.55 -15.86
C LYS A 28 17.27 -57.39 -16.25
N THR A 29 18.46 -57.25 -15.73
CA THR A 29 19.68 -57.94 -16.04
C THR A 29 20.83 -57.34 -15.23
N THR A 30 21.82 -58.11 -14.95
CA THR A 30 23.17 -57.90 -14.44
C THR A 30 23.72 -56.47 -14.60
N MET A 31 24.13 -55.92 -13.46
CA MET A 31 24.91 -54.66 -13.37
C MET A 31 26.25 -54.79 -14.07
N ASP A 32 26.44 -54.00 -15.07
CA ASP A 32 27.77 -53.60 -15.52
C ASP A 32 28.09 -52.23 -14.92
N SER A 33 29.21 -52.15 -14.21
CA SER A 33 29.60 -51.04 -13.32
C SER A 33 30.37 -49.97 -14.14
N GLN A 34 29.72 -49.19 -14.97
CA GLN A 34 30.30 -47.94 -15.50
C GLN A 34 29.19 -47.02 -16.06
N SER A 35 28.61 -46.19 -15.23
CA SER A 35 28.32 -44.75 -15.40
C SER A 35 27.28 -44.24 -14.38
N PRO A 36 27.71 -43.58 -13.31
CA PRO A 36 26.79 -43.00 -12.31
C PRO A 36 26.09 -41.72 -12.78
N ASN A 37 26.37 -41.25 -14.01
CA ASN A 37 25.95 -39.90 -14.40
C ASN A 37 24.61 -39.80 -15.19
N LEU A 38 24.11 -40.87 -15.78
CA LEU A 38 22.87 -40.80 -16.56
C LEU A 38 21.62 -40.94 -15.69
N LEU A 39 21.64 -41.84 -14.73
CA LEU A 39 20.53 -41.98 -13.76
C LEU A 39 20.39 -40.75 -12.88
N ASN A 40 21.51 -40.16 -12.43
CA ASN A 40 21.49 -38.90 -11.68
C ASN A 40 21.00 -37.69 -12.52
N LYS A 41 21.29 -37.68 -13.83
CA LYS A 41 20.73 -36.67 -14.76
C LYS A 41 19.25 -36.88 -15.02
N LEU A 42 18.79 -38.12 -15.16
CA LEU A 42 17.35 -38.43 -15.31
C LEU A 42 16.58 -38.19 -14.00
N PHE A 43 17.12 -38.56 -12.83
CA PHE A 43 16.52 -38.22 -11.53
C PHE A 43 16.50 -36.72 -11.29
N LYS A 44 17.51 -35.95 -11.67
CA LYS A 44 17.46 -34.48 -11.61
C LYS A 44 16.41 -33.86 -12.55
N HIS A 45 16.08 -34.51 -13.67
CA HIS A 45 15.04 -34.02 -14.60
C HIS A 45 13.62 -34.44 -14.17
N VAL A 46 13.47 -35.56 -13.45
CA VAL A 46 12.17 -36.05 -12.97
C VAL A 46 11.90 -35.61 -11.50
N SER A 47 12.95 -35.40 -10.73
CA SER A 47 12.88 -34.74 -9.39
C SER A 47 13.25 -33.27 -9.49
N GLY A 48 12.81 -32.58 -10.54
CA GLY A 48 12.82 -31.14 -10.56
C GLY A 48 11.93 -30.64 -9.42
N SER A 49 12.50 -30.53 -8.22
CA SER A 49 11.88 -29.75 -7.16
C SER A 49 11.76 -28.32 -7.68
N ASN A 50 10.62 -27.99 -8.28
CA ASN A 50 10.22 -26.61 -8.62
C ASN A 50 10.06 -25.74 -7.35
N THR A 51 10.61 -26.20 -6.23
CA THR A 51 10.66 -25.40 -5.01
C THR A 51 11.77 -24.38 -5.16
N PRO A 52 11.44 -23.07 -5.13
CA PRO A 52 12.45 -22.03 -5.19
C PRO A 52 13.39 -22.15 -3.97
N ASP A 53 14.70 -22.16 -4.22
CA ASP A 53 15.72 -22.24 -3.18
C ASP A 53 16.22 -20.85 -2.74
N SER A 54 15.69 -19.79 -3.35
CA SER A 54 15.98 -18.40 -3.00
C SER A 54 14.76 -17.50 -3.22
N THR A 55 14.74 -16.36 -2.52
CA THR A 55 13.69 -15.34 -2.67
C THR A 55 13.62 -14.82 -4.11
N ASP A 56 14.75 -14.69 -4.79
CA ASP A 56 14.80 -14.20 -6.16
C ASP A 56 14.14 -15.16 -7.14
N LYS A 57 14.40 -16.47 -7.00
CA LYS A 57 13.72 -17.47 -7.81
C LYS A 57 12.20 -17.50 -7.55
N LEU A 58 11.81 -17.25 -6.29
CA LEU A 58 10.39 -17.14 -5.97
C LEU A 58 9.76 -15.91 -6.64
N ARG A 59 10.44 -14.76 -6.61
CA ARG A 59 10.01 -13.54 -7.33
C ARG A 59 9.85 -13.79 -8.83
N ASP A 60 10.81 -14.48 -9.46
CA ASP A 60 10.74 -14.81 -10.89
C ASP A 60 9.55 -15.71 -11.23
N ILE A 61 9.22 -16.67 -10.36
CA ILE A 61 8.04 -17.53 -10.54
C ILE A 61 6.76 -16.70 -10.44
N LEU A 62 6.67 -15.80 -9.46
CA LEU A 62 5.50 -14.93 -9.27
C LEU A 62 5.30 -14.00 -10.47
N ARG A 63 6.37 -13.35 -10.97
CA ARG A 63 6.31 -12.49 -12.17
C ARG A 63 5.88 -13.26 -13.43
N ARG A 64 6.36 -14.49 -13.61
CA ARG A 64 5.88 -15.35 -14.72
C ARG A 64 4.40 -15.71 -14.56
N SER A 65 3.93 -15.93 -13.34
CA SER A 65 2.52 -16.22 -13.08
C SER A 65 1.61 -15.05 -13.48
N THR A 66 2.08 -13.81 -13.33
CA THR A 66 1.36 -12.62 -13.80
C THR A 66 1.32 -12.56 -15.33
N GLN A 67 2.43 -12.88 -16.02
CA GLN A 67 2.45 -12.95 -17.49
C GLN A 67 1.46 -13.98 -18.07
N HIS A 68 1.14 -15.02 -17.30
CA HIS A 68 0.16 -16.05 -17.67
C HIS A 68 -1.25 -15.78 -17.12
N ASN A 69 -1.55 -14.58 -16.60
CA ASN A 69 -2.84 -14.21 -15.99
C ASN A 69 -3.32 -15.15 -14.87
N ILE A 70 -2.39 -15.80 -14.15
CA ILE A 70 -2.68 -16.63 -12.96
C ILE A 70 -2.72 -15.75 -11.71
N LEU A 71 -1.91 -14.68 -11.70
CA LEU A 71 -1.80 -13.70 -10.64
C LEU A 71 -2.00 -12.31 -11.25
N ASP A 72 -2.81 -11.46 -10.63
CA ASP A 72 -2.94 -10.06 -11.03
C ASP A 72 -1.75 -9.23 -10.55
N SER A 73 -1.57 -8.05 -11.16
CA SER A 73 -0.44 -7.15 -10.88
C SER A 73 -0.48 -6.60 -9.46
N ASP A 74 -1.67 -6.33 -8.92
CA ASP A 74 -1.86 -5.80 -7.58
C ASP A 74 -1.47 -6.84 -6.51
N THR A 75 -1.92 -8.08 -6.66
CA THR A 75 -1.50 -9.18 -5.79
C THR A 75 0.01 -9.40 -5.85
N LEU A 76 0.63 -9.32 -7.05
CA LEU A 76 2.09 -9.41 -7.16
C LEU A 76 2.79 -8.29 -6.40
N SER A 77 2.33 -7.04 -6.55
CA SER A 77 2.87 -5.88 -5.85
C SER A 77 2.80 -6.05 -4.32
N ARG A 78 1.66 -6.50 -3.79
CA ARG A 78 1.50 -6.79 -2.35
C ARG A 78 2.47 -7.87 -1.86
N ILE A 79 2.70 -8.92 -2.64
CA ILE A 79 3.67 -9.96 -2.30
C ILE A 79 5.10 -9.39 -2.32
N GLU A 80 5.44 -8.57 -3.31
CA GLU A 80 6.75 -7.90 -3.35
C GLU A 80 6.96 -6.94 -2.17
N ASN A 81 5.91 -6.22 -1.75
CA ASN A 81 5.94 -5.38 -0.54
C ASN A 81 6.18 -6.21 0.73
N LEU A 82 5.58 -7.41 0.86
CA LEU A 82 5.85 -8.32 1.98
C LEU A 82 7.32 -8.74 2.06
N PHE A 83 8.00 -8.95 0.93
CA PHE A 83 9.43 -9.24 0.93
C PHE A 83 10.25 -8.04 1.39
N LYS A 84 9.92 -6.82 0.95
CA LYS A 84 10.56 -5.57 1.39
C LYS A 84 10.33 -5.32 2.88
N PHE A 85 9.08 -5.46 3.33
CA PHE A 85 8.68 -5.24 4.72
C PHE A 85 9.52 -6.03 5.74
N LYS A 86 9.94 -7.24 5.37
CA LYS A 86 10.79 -8.09 6.23
C LYS A 86 12.15 -7.45 6.52
N GLU A 87 12.64 -6.60 5.61
CA GLU A 87 13.96 -5.95 5.68
C GLU A 87 13.88 -4.52 6.22
N MET A 88 12.67 -3.96 6.38
CA MET A 88 12.45 -2.59 6.83
C MET A 88 12.55 -2.43 8.34
N ASN A 89 12.98 -1.25 8.76
CA ASN A 89 13.02 -0.79 10.14
C ASN A 89 12.00 0.33 10.37
N VAL A 90 11.78 0.70 11.61
CA VAL A 90 10.86 1.78 12.02
C VAL A 90 11.17 3.09 11.31
N ARG A 91 12.46 3.43 11.13
CA ARG A 91 12.90 4.64 10.40
C ARG A 91 12.30 4.74 9.00
N ASP A 92 12.08 3.60 8.31
CA ASP A 92 11.63 3.57 6.92
C ASP A 92 10.13 3.88 6.77
N ALA A 93 9.36 3.76 7.87
CA ALA A 93 7.90 3.94 7.89
C ALA A 93 7.43 5.06 8.81
N MET A 94 8.32 5.64 9.65
CA MET A 94 7.92 6.65 10.63
C MET A 94 7.60 7.99 9.98
N MET A 95 6.69 8.73 10.59
CA MET A 95 6.54 10.17 10.41
C MET A 95 7.67 10.89 11.14
N THR A 96 8.33 11.84 10.46
CA THR A 96 9.46 12.56 11.07
C THR A 96 9.00 13.54 12.15
N ARG A 97 9.90 13.89 13.10
CA ARG A 97 9.64 14.86 14.17
C ARG A 97 9.05 16.18 13.67
N ALA A 98 9.53 16.67 12.51
CA ALA A 98 9.05 17.93 11.95
C ALA A 98 7.55 17.88 11.61
N GLN A 99 7.08 16.75 11.12
CA GLN A 99 5.72 16.51 10.66
C GLN A 99 4.74 16.12 11.77
N MET A 100 5.24 15.82 12.99
CA MET A 100 4.39 15.40 14.10
C MET A 100 3.44 16.52 14.54
N ASP A 101 2.15 16.21 14.53
CA ASP A 101 1.11 17.00 15.20
C ASP A 101 1.10 16.67 16.67
N VAL A 102 1.25 17.70 17.51
CA VAL A 102 1.35 17.56 18.96
C VAL A 102 0.43 18.53 19.68
N ILE A 103 0.01 18.20 20.88
CA ILE A 103 -0.77 19.05 21.77
C ILE A 103 0.13 19.48 22.93
N LYS A 104 0.03 20.75 23.36
CA LYS A 104 0.77 21.24 24.52
C LYS A 104 -0.07 21.11 25.78
N THR A 105 0.59 20.85 26.92
CA THR A 105 -0.09 20.84 28.23
C THR A 105 -0.78 22.16 28.54
N THR A 106 -0.28 23.27 28.00
CA THR A 106 -0.80 24.62 28.17
C THR A 106 -2.00 24.97 27.30
N ASP A 107 -2.38 24.08 26.36
CA ASP A 107 -3.50 24.34 25.45
C ASP A 107 -4.84 24.19 26.17
N SER A 108 -5.77 25.13 25.91
CA SER A 108 -7.13 25.04 26.45
C SER A 108 -7.92 23.93 25.74
N MET A 109 -8.98 23.45 26.39
CA MET A 109 -9.82 22.40 25.80
C MET A 109 -10.40 22.79 24.44
N GLU A 110 -10.82 24.05 24.28
CA GLU A 110 -11.39 24.59 23.05
C GLU A 110 -10.37 24.54 21.92
N ARG A 111 -9.11 24.92 22.22
CA ARG A 111 -8.01 24.88 21.26
C ARG A 111 -7.67 23.44 20.85
N ILE A 112 -7.64 22.53 21.83
CA ILE A 112 -7.40 21.10 21.55
C ILE A 112 -8.49 20.54 20.66
N ILE A 113 -9.77 20.82 20.95
CA ILE A 113 -10.89 20.34 20.12
C ILE A 113 -10.81 20.91 18.71
N ALA A 114 -10.56 22.22 18.55
CA ALA A 114 -10.42 22.85 17.25
C ALA A 114 -9.30 22.17 16.41
N TYR A 115 -8.14 21.95 17.05
CA TYR A 115 -7.00 21.31 16.38
C TYR A 115 -7.26 19.84 16.01
N VAL A 116 -7.92 19.09 16.89
CA VAL A 116 -8.33 17.70 16.63
C VAL A 116 -9.31 17.62 15.45
N VAL A 117 -10.24 18.57 15.33
CA VAL A 117 -11.19 18.65 14.22
C VAL A 117 -10.49 19.02 12.91
N GLU A 118 -9.55 19.97 12.96
CA GLU A 118 -8.79 20.43 11.78
C GLU A 118 -7.90 19.30 11.22
N THR A 119 -7.15 18.61 12.10
CA THR A 119 -6.19 17.57 11.67
C THR A 119 -6.83 16.20 11.45
N ALA A 120 -8.03 15.96 12.02
CA ALA A 120 -8.78 14.70 11.96
C ALA A 120 -8.02 13.45 12.47
N HIS A 121 -6.93 13.63 13.24
CA HIS A 121 -6.19 12.52 13.83
C HIS A 121 -6.90 11.93 15.05
N SER A 122 -6.75 10.63 15.24
CA SER A 122 -7.33 9.91 16.39
C SER A 122 -6.49 9.98 17.66
N ARG A 123 -5.16 10.22 17.53
CA ARG A 123 -4.21 10.20 18.65
C ARG A 123 -3.17 11.29 18.47
N PHE A 124 -2.83 11.94 19.58
CA PHE A 124 -1.87 13.04 19.60
C PHE A 124 -0.85 12.83 20.72
N PRO A 125 0.45 12.91 20.43
CA PRO A 125 1.46 13.08 21.46
C PRO A 125 1.21 14.40 22.21
N VAL A 126 1.28 14.36 23.52
CA VAL A 126 1.18 15.55 24.36
C VAL A 126 2.55 15.89 24.90
N ILE A 127 2.97 17.14 24.69
CA ILE A 127 4.28 17.66 25.09
C ILE A 127 4.16 18.71 26.19
N GLU A 128 5.20 18.83 26.98
CA GLU A 128 5.29 19.86 28.02
C GLU A 128 5.92 21.16 27.46
N GLU A 129 7.19 21.15 27.13
CA GLU A 129 7.93 22.31 26.62
C GLU A 129 8.18 22.20 25.11
N ASP A 130 8.76 21.09 24.69
CA ASP A 130 9.13 20.81 23.32
C ASP A 130 8.84 19.34 22.92
N LYS A 131 9.13 18.99 21.66
CA LYS A 131 8.86 17.65 21.15
C LYS A 131 9.75 16.56 21.77
N ASP A 132 10.78 16.88 22.58
CA ASP A 132 11.58 15.89 23.29
C ASP A 132 10.95 15.50 24.64
N HIS A 133 9.99 16.29 25.15
CA HIS A 133 9.31 16.04 26.42
C HIS A 133 7.88 15.59 26.20
N ILE A 134 7.71 14.35 25.74
CA ILE A 134 6.39 13.73 25.54
C ILE A 134 5.93 13.10 26.86
N ILE A 135 4.84 13.63 27.43
CA ILE A 135 4.27 13.18 28.71
C ILE A 135 3.23 12.09 28.55
N GLY A 136 2.65 11.91 27.36
CA GLY A 136 1.66 10.88 27.08
C GLY A 136 0.98 11.06 25.74
N ILE A 137 0.00 10.21 25.48
CA ILE A 137 -0.82 10.22 24.25
C ILE A 137 -2.27 10.55 24.62
N LEU A 138 -2.81 11.59 23.99
CA LEU A 138 -4.24 11.92 24.02
C LEU A 138 -4.97 11.14 22.93
N HIS A 139 -6.08 10.49 23.28
CA HIS A 139 -7.02 9.97 22.32
C HIS A 139 -8.15 10.97 22.09
N ALA A 140 -8.35 11.41 20.84
CA ALA A 140 -9.37 12.40 20.49
C ALA A 140 -10.77 12.06 21.02
N LYS A 141 -11.15 10.78 20.97
CA LYS A 141 -12.44 10.29 21.49
C LYS A 141 -12.63 10.51 23.00
N ASP A 142 -11.54 10.59 23.78
CA ASP A 142 -11.63 10.76 25.22
C ASP A 142 -12.05 12.19 25.60
N LEU A 143 -11.90 13.17 24.68
CA LEU A 143 -12.42 14.53 24.83
C LEU A 143 -13.95 14.57 24.90
N LEU A 144 -14.64 13.63 24.25
CA LEU A 144 -16.11 13.58 24.22
C LEU A 144 -16.73 13.50 25.62
N LYS A 145 -16.02 12.97 26.62
CA LYS A 145 -16.49 12.88 27.99
C LYS A 145 -16.66 14.27 28.65
N TYR A 146 -15.93 15.25 28.13
CA TYR A 146 -15.84 16.59 28.72
C TYR A 146 -16.62 17.65 27.95
N THR A 147 -17.16 17.31 26.76
CA THR A 147 -17.95 18.26 25.97
C THR A 147 -19.18 18.78 26.67
N LEU A 148 -19.76 17.99 27.60
CA LEU A 148 -20.92 18.39 28.41
C LEU A 148 -20.57 19.04 29.73
N ASN A 149 -19.34 18.82 30.24
CA ASN A 149 -18.86 19.35 31.55
C ASN A 149 -17.40 19.81 31.41
N PRO A 150 -17.11 20.91 30.69
CA PRO A 150 -15.77 21.38 30.40
C PRO A 150 -14.98 21.77 31.65
N GLU A 151 -15.67 22.21 32.72
CA GLU A 151 -15.08 22.62 34.00
C GLU A 151 -14.33 21.48 34.71
N HIS A 152 -14.64 20.23 34.40
CA HIS A 152 -13.96 19.06 34.96
C HIS A 152 -12.80 18.58 34.11
N PHE A 153 -12.53 19.24 32.98
CA PHE A 153 -11.43 18.84 32.08
C PHE A 153 -10.08 19.09 32.74
N LYS A 154 -9.28 18.03 32.82
CA LYS A 154 -7.85 18.06 33.13
C LYS A 154 -7.14 17.12 32.19
N LEU A 155 -6.27 17.69 31.38
CA LEU A 155 -5.57 16.96 30.31
C LEU A 155 -4.78 15.75 30.85
N GLU A 156 -4.11 15.93 32.01
CA GLU A 156 -3.28 14.88 32.61
C GLU A 156 -4.09 13.61 32.96
N ASN A 157 -5.38 13.78 33.29
CA ASN A 157 -6.25 12.67 33.74
C ASN A 157 -6.68 11.74 32.60
N ILE A 158 -6.49 12.17 31.34
CA ILE A 158 -6.94 11.43 30.17
C ILE A 158 -5.77 10.95 29.28
N LEU A 159 -4.54 11.29 29.66
CA LEU A 159 -3.36 10.83 28.94
C LEU A 159 -3.11 9.34 29.18
N ARG A 160 -2.70 8.69 28.12
CA ARG A 160 -2.21 7.31 28.17
C ARG A 160 -0.69 7.31 28.08
N PRO A 161 -0.01 6.31 28.68
CA PRO A 161 1.43 6.19 28.56
C PRO A 161 1.87 6.11 27.09
N ALA A 162 2.90 6.88 26.74
CA ALA A 162 3.55 6.76 25.44
C ALA A 162 4.44 5.51 25.41
N VAL A 163 4.45 4.81 24.27
CA VAL A 163 5.37 3.71 24.00
C VAL A 163 6.52 4.26 23.16
N PHE A 164 7.75 3.99 23.57
CA PHE A 164 8.95 4.43 22.87
C PHE A 164 9.63 3.25 22.17
N VAL A 165 10.05 3.45 20.93
CA VAL A 165 10.73 2.43 20.13
C VAL A 165 11.94 3.04 19.40
N PRO A 166 13.06 2.32 19.28
CA PRO A 166 14.21 2.83 18.54
C PRO A 166 13.96 2.79 17.02
N GLU A 167 14.54 3.73 16.28
CA GLU A 167 14.48 3.79 14.81
C GLU A 167 14.93 2.51 14.12
N SER A 168 15.92 1.82 14.69
CA SER A 168 16.50 0.59 14.13
C SER A 168 15.66 -0.67 14.39
N LYS A 169 14.55 -0.56 15.11
CA LYS A 169 13.68 -1.72 15.39
C LYS A 169 13.07 -2.26 14.08
N PRO A 170 13.15 -3.59 13.82
CA PRO A 170 12.50 -4.18 12.66
C PRO A 170 10.98 -4.00 12.68
N LEU A 171 10.39 -3.58 11.55
CA LEU A 171 8.95 -3.31 11.43
C LEU A 171 8.08 -4.54 11.72
N ASN A 172 8.52 -5.73 11.34
CA ASN A 172 7.79 -6.98 11.62
C ASN A 172 7.67 -7.27 13.13
N ILE A 173 8.65 -6.85 13.92
CA ILE A 173 8.63 -6.97 15.38
C ILE A 173 7.67 -5.93 15.96
N LEU A 174 7.76 -4.67 15.49
CA LEU A 174 6.84 -3.60 15.93
C LEU A 174 5.38 -3.94 15.62
N LEU A 175 5.09 -4.48 14.44
CA LEU A 175 3.75 -4.92 14.06
C LEU A 175 3.19 -5.94 15.06
N LYS A 176 4.00 -6.93 15.43
CA LYS A 176 3.60 -7.94 16.43
C LYS A 176 3.35 -7.34 17.81
N GLU A 177 4.18 -6.36 18.22
CA GLU A 177 3.98 -5.64 19.49
C GLU A 177 2.68 -4.83 19.46
N PHE A 178 2.40 -4.08 18.41
CA PHE A 178 1.14 -3.35 18.25
C PHE A 178 -0.08 -4.27 18.38
N GLN A 179 -0.05 -5.43 17.71
CA GLN A 179 -1.13 -6.42 17.77
C GLN A 179 -1.30 -6.98 19.19
N THR A 180 -0.21 -7.34 19.86
CA THR A 180 -0.24 -7.99 21.16
C THR A 180 -0.65 -7.03 22.28
N GLN A 181 -0.13 -5.81 22.24
CA GLN A 181 -0.36 -4.78 23.25
C GLN A 181 -1.59 -3.91 22.96
N ARG A 182 -2.19 -4.06 21.78
CA ARG A 182 -3.30 -3.24 21.27
C ARG A 182 -2.96 -1.74 21.26
N ASN A 183 -1.70 -1.43 20.99
CA ASN A 183 -1.23 -0.08 20.78
C ASN A 183 -1.30 0.23 19.28
N HIS A 184 -1.57 1.50 18.96
CA HIS A 184 -1.69 1.97 17.59
C HIS A 184 -0.74 3.12 17.27
N MET A 185 0.10 3.52 18.24
CA MET A 185 1.08 4.59 18.05
C MET A 185 2.28 4.33 18.96
N ALA A 186 3.46 4.57 18.45
CA ALA A 186 4.71 4.59 19.21
C ALA A 186 5.52 5.85 18.87
N ILE A 187 6.22 6.37 19.84
CA ILE A 187 7.18 7.47 19.67
C ILE A 187 8.51 6.86 19.30
N VAL A 188 9.15 7.40 18.28
CA VAL A 188 10.42 6.88 17.76
C VAL A 188 11.57 7.70 18.33
N VAL A 189 12.58 7.00 18.84
CA VAL A 189 13.76 7.61 19.44
C VAL A 189 15.03 7.22 18.69
N ASP A 190 15.99 8.16 18.63
CA ASP A 190 17.32 7.93 18.10
C ASP A 190 18.26 7.25 19.11
N GLU A 191 19.52 7.05 18.75
CA GLU A 191 20.54 6.40 19.55
C GLU A 191 20.97 7.24 20.79
N TYR A 192 20.61 8.54 20.79
CA TYR A 192 20.93 9.48 21.86
C TYR A 192 19.76 9.72 22.81
N GLY A 193 18.59 9.11 22.52
CA GLY A 193 17.36 9.30 23.27
C GLY A 193 16.52 10.49 22.84
N GLY A 194 16.91 11.18 21.76
CA GLY A 194 16.13 12.25 21.16
C GLY A 194 14.91 11.70 20.39
N ILE A 195 13.84 12.50 20.32
CA ILE A 195 12.65 12.11 19.55
C ILE A 195 12.89 12.34 18.05
N SER A 196 12.90 11.27 17.28
CA SER A 196 13.02 11.29 15.81
C SER A 196 11.69 11.42 15.10
N GLY A 197 10.60 10.94 15.72
CA GLY A 197 9.30 10.95 15.10
C GLY A 197 8.27 10.11 15.84
N LEU A 198 7.25 9.70 15.12
CA LEU A 198 6.27 8.72 15.58
C LEU A 198 5.96 7.72 14.45
N VAL A 199 5.42 6.58 14.82
CA VAL A 199 4.94 5.56 13.88
C VAL A 199 3.60 5.04 14.39
N THR A 200 2.64 4.87 13.47
CA THR A 200 1.33 4.30 13.78
C THR A 200 1.22 2.87 13.27
N PHE A 201 0.21 2.15 13.78
CA PHE A 201 -0.13 0.82 13.26
C PHE A 201 -0.51 0.89 11.78
N GLU A 202 -1.22 1.96 11.43
CA GLU A 202 -1.67 2.25 10.08
C GLU A 202 -0.46 2.43 9.12
N ASP A 203 0.57 3.18 9.52
CA ASP A 203 1.81 3.35 8.73
C ASP A 203 2.52 2.01 8.48
N VAL A 204 2.55 1.15 9.49
CA VAL A 204 3.19 -0.18 9.37
C VAL A 204 2.40 -1.10 8.43
N ILE A 205 1.06 -1.08 8.49
CA ILE A 205 0.20 -1.86 7.60
C ILE A 205 0.31 -1.35 6.16
N GLU A 206 0.42 -0.04 5.97
CA GLU A 206 0.60 0.57 4.64
C GLU A 206 1.85 0.03 3.92
N GLN A 207 2.94 -0.29 4.65
CA GLN A 207 4.13 -0.89 4.03
C GLN A 207 3.88 -2.31 3.47
N ILE A 208 2.87 -3.01 3.96
CA ILE A 208 2.50 -4.37 3.51
C ILE A 208 1.47 -4.30 2.38
N VAL A 209 0.38 -3.56 2.63
CA VAL A 209 -0.76 -3.49 1.71
C VAL A 209 -0.44 -2.59 0.52
N GLY A 210 0.58 -1.73 0.65
CA GLY A 210 0.79 -0.58 -0.21
C GLY A 210 -0.11 0.56 0.25
N LYS A 211 0.07 1.75 -0.31
CA LYS A 211 -0.97 2.77 -0.17
C LYS A 211 -2.27 2.08 -0.52
N ILE A 212 -3.25 2.12 0.39
CA ILE A 212 -4.60 1.68 0.05
C ILE A 212 -5.00 2.66 -1.05
N GLU A 213 -4.77 2.21 -2.29
CA GLU A 213 -5.19 2.95 -3.46
C GLU A 213 -6.69 3.10 -3.29
N ASP A 214 -7.13 4.32 -3.01
CA ASP A 214 -8.53 4.69 -3.24
C ASP A 214 -8.81 4.21 -4.67
N GLU A 215 -10.04 3.81 -4.98
CA GLU A 215 -10.48 3.41 -6.33
C GLU A 215 -10.04 4.41 -7.44
N PHE A 216 -9.31 5.46 -7.05
CA PHE A 216 -8.79 6.57 -7.81
C PHE A 216 -7.26 6.69 -7.81
N ASP A 217 -6.51 5.79 -7.16
CA ASP A 217 -5.06 5.80 -7.18
C ASP A 217 -4.51 5.13 -8.46
N GLU A 218 -3.44 5.70 -8.97
CA GLU A 218 -2.86 5.48 -10.27
C GLU A 218 -2.60 4.00 -10.59
N ASP A 219 -3.33 3.47 -11.58
CA ASP A 219 -2.76 2.53 -12.51
C ASP A 219 -1.58 3.25 -13.20
N ASP A 220 -0.39 2.68 -13.11
CA ASP A 220 0.78 3.01 -13.96
C ASP A 220 0.52 2.57 -15.43
N SER A 221 -0.75 2.50 -15.83
CA SER A 221 -1.13 2.32 -17.22
C SER A 221 -0.57 3.51 -18.01
N ALA A 222 0.03 3.23 -19.14
CA ALA A 222 0.55 4.24 -20.07
C ALA A 222 -0.55 5.22 -20.53
N ASP A 223 -1.82 4.89 -20.28
CA ASP A 223 -2.97 5.66 -20.72
C ASP A 223 -3.15 6.93 -19.86
N GLN A 224 -3.08 8.06 -20.54
CA GLN A 224 -3.28 9.38 -19.97
C GLN A 224 -4.77 9.66 -19.64
N ILE A 225 -5.69 9.03 -20.41
CA ILE A 225 -7.15 9.17 -20.30
C ILE A 225 -7.77 7.78 -20.13
N PHE A 226 -8.42 7.54 -19.02
CA PHE A 226 -8.99 6.24 -18.66
C PHE A 226 -10.52 6.33 -18.52
N PRO A 227 -11.31 5.59 -19.31
CA PRO A 227 -12.78 5.56 -19.19
C PRO A 227 -13.19 4.79 -17.93
N VAL A 228 -13.92 5.44 -17.03
CA VAL A 228 -14.48 4.85 -15.80
C VAL A 228 -15.90 4.35 -16.03
N SER A 229 -16.67 5.08 -16.86
CA SER A 229 -18.00 4.70 -17.31
C SER A 229 -18.30 5.34 -18.67
N SER A 230 -19.49 5.13 -19.22
CA SER A 230 -19.90 5.70 -20.51
C SER A 230 -19.83 7.23 -20.61
N GLU A 231 -19.88 7.94 -19.46
CA GLU A 231 -19.92 9.42 -19.42
C GLU A 231 -18.88 10.01 -18.47
N ARG A 232 -17.97 9.18 -17.92
CA ARG A 232 -16.97 9.61 -16.94
C ARG A 232 -15.60 9.04 -17.26
N TRP A 233 -14.58 9.89 -17.18
CA TRP A 233 -13.17 9.56 -17.46
C TRP A 233 -12.27 10.04 -16.34
N ARG A 234 -11.30 9.24 -16.01
CA ARG A 234 -10.15 9.63 -15.18
C ARG A 234 -9.05 10.12 -16.10
N ILE A 235 -8.46 11.28 -15.78
CA ILE A 235 -7.46 11.94 -16.61
C ILE A 235 -6.28 12.33 -15.71
N LYS A 236 -5.06 12.01 -16.15
CA LYS A 236 -3.86 12.54 -15.48
C LYS A 236 -3.75 14.04 -15.75
N ALA A 237 -3.43 14.83 -14.75
CA ALA A 237 -3.28 16.28 -14.91
C ALA A 237 -2.13 16.66 -15.87
N THR A 238 -1.18 15.75 -16.07
CA THR A 238 -0.06 15.88 -17.01
C THR A 238 -0.42 15.55 -18.46
N THR A 239 -1.68 15.13 -18.75
CA THR A 239 -2.14 14.85 -20.12
C THR A 239 -2.07 16.14 -20.95
N GLU A 240 -1.47 16.05 -22.13
CA GLU A 240 -1.36 17.17 -23.06
C GLU A 240 -2.75 17.60 -23.57
N ILE A 241 -2.94 18.89 -23.77
CA ILE A 241 -4.22 19.44 -24.25
C ILE A 241 -4.56 18.92 -25.64
N GLU A 242 -3.56 18.65 -26.46
CA GLU A 242 -3.74 18.06 -27.79
C GLU A 242 -4.39 16.67 -27.71
N ASP A 243 -3.96 15.82 -26.75
CA ASP A 243 -4.53 14.52 -26.53
C ASP A 243 -5.98 14.59 -26.01
N ILE A 244 -6.27 15.55 -25.13
CA ILE A 244 -7.63 15.84 -24.66
C ILE A 244 -8.52 16.26 -25.83
N ASN A 245 -8.06 17.17 -26.66
CA ASN A 245 -8.79 17.65 -27.84
C ASN A 245 -9.06 16.50 -28.82
N ALA A 246 -8.06 15.65 -29.06
CA ALA A 246 -8.21 14.49 -29.94
C ALA A 246 -9.19 13.46 -29.40
N TYR A 247 -9.18 13.20 -28.08
CA TYR A 247 -10.02 12.17 -27.45
C TYR A 247 -11.48 12.61 -27.31
N PHE A 248 -11.71 13.85 -26.86
CA PHE A 248 -13.07 14.36 -26.56
C PHE A 248 -13.69 15.15 -27.72
N GLY A 249 -12.91 15.52 -28.73
CA GLY A 249 -13.36 16.38 -29.84
C GLY A 249 -13.49 17.85 -29.43
N THR A 250 -12.74 18.27 -28.40
CA THR A 250 -12.69 19.64 -27.91
C THR A 250 -11.67 20.51 -28.67
N THR A 251 -11.69 21.82 -28.43
CA THR A 251 -10.78 22.80 -29.07
C THR A 251 -10.14 23.70 -28.03
N PHE A 252 -9.65 23.12 -26.93
CA PHE A 252 -8.95 23.91 -25.89
C PHE A 252 -7.64 24.47 -26.43
N SER A 253 -7.37 25.74 -26.06
CA SER A 253 -6.16 26.45 -26.48
C SER A 253 -4.94 25.94 -25.69
N THR A 254 -3.80 25.83 -26.38
CA THR A 254 -2.50 25.52 -25.78
C THR A 254 -1.69 26.79 -25.46
N GLU A 255 -2.25 28.00 -25.68
CA GLU A 255 -1.53 29.26 -25.40
C GLU A 255 -1.34 29.52 -23.92
N GLU A 256 -2.23 29.00 -23.04
CA GLU A 256 -2.24 29.29 -21.61
C GLU A 256 -1.61 28.16 -20.79
N ALA A 257 -1.61 26.94 -21.32
CA ALA A 257 -1.03 25.76 -20.67
C ALA A 257 -0.80 24.62 -21.68
N ASP A 258 0.22 23.80 -21.44
CA ASP A 258 0.51 22.61 -22.26
C ASP A 258 -0.34 21.40 -21.85
N THR A 259 -0.78 21.34 -20.57
CA THR A 259 -1.49 20.21 -19.98
C THR A 259 -2.87 20.58 -19.47
N ILE A 260 -3.76 19.59 -19.39
CA ILE A 260 -5.12 19.79 -18.84
C ILE A 260 -5.09 20.25 -17.38
N GLY A 261 -4.14 19.77 -16.59
CA GLY A 261 -3.93 20.24 -15.21
C GLY A 261 -3.53 21.71 -15.16
N GLY A 262 -2.65 22.14 -16.04
CA GLY A 262 -2.27 23.55 -16.19
C GLY A 262 -3.46 24.42 -16.56
N LEU A 263 -4.29 23.98 -17.52
CA LEU A 263 -5.48 24.71 -17.96
C LEU A 263 -6.52 24.83 -16.82
N VAL A 264 -6.74 23.78 -16.04
CA VAL A 264 -7.62 23.80 -14.86
C VAL A 264 -7.11 24.79 -13.81
N ILE A 265 -5.80 24.78 -13.51
CA ILE A 265 -5.18 25.72 -12.56
C ILE A 265 -5.32 27.15 -13.07
N HIS A 266 -5.07 27.40 -14.35
CA HIS A 266 -5.22 28.70 -14.96
C HIS A 266 -6.64 29.24 -14.85
N GLN A 267 -7.65 28.41 -15.16
CA GLN A 267 -9.06 28.78 -15.08
C GLN A 267 -9.53 29.06 -13.64
N LEU A 268 -9.02 28.34 -12.65
CA LEU A 268 -9.36 28.54 -11.23
C LEU A 268 -8.57 29.70 -10.60
N GLY A 269 -7.40 30.07 -11.17
CA GLY A 269 -6.53 31.11 -10.66
C GLY A 269 -5.72 30.72 -9.41
N HIS A 270 -5.81 29.48 -8.97
CA HIS A 270 -5.06 28.94 -7.83
C HIS A 270 -4.86 27.43 -7.98
N LEU A 271 -3.96 26.85 -7.18
CA LEU A 271 -3.79 25.39 -7.11
C LEU A 271 -5.01 24.78 -6.42
N PRO A 272 -5.82 23.96 -7.12
CA PRO A 272 -7.08 23.47 -6.56
C PRO A 272 -6.89 22.38 -5.53
N VAL A 273 -7.87 22.27 -4.61
CA VAL A 273 -7.96 21.19 -3.65
C VAL A 273 -8.90 20.09 -4.13
N ARG A 274 -8.80 18.90 -3.52
CA ARG A 274 -9.67 17.75 -3.83
C ARG A 274 -11.15 18.15 -3.72
N GLY A 275 -11.95 17.82 -4.72
CA GLY A 275 -13.39 18.07 -4.78
C GLY A 275 -13.77 19.37 -5.49
N GLU A 276 -12.84 20.27 -5.79
CA GLU A 276 -13.12 21.44 -6.60
C GLU A 276 -13.51 21.07 -8.04
N LYS A 277 -14.35 21.89 -8.62
CA LYS A 277 -14.93 21.65 -9.95
C LYS A 277 -14.74 22.85 -10.86
N VAL A 278 -14.44 22.57 -12.11
CA VAL A 278 -14.37 23.59 -13.17
C VAL A 278 -15.02 23.06 -14.44
N VAL A 279 -15.73 23.92 -15.15
CA VAL A 279 -16.33 23.62 -16.45
C VAL A 279 -15.43 24.20 -17.53
N LEU A 280 -15.00 23.36 -18.47
CA LEU A 280 -14.24 23.74 -19.66
C LEU A 280 -14.96 23.17 -20.88
N GLY A 281 -15.52 24.03 -21.71
CA GLY A 281 -16.35 23.62 -22.83
C GLY A 281 -17.57 22.78 -22.40
N ASP A 282 -17.70 21.58 -22.95
CA ASP A 282 -18.78 20.62 -22.63
C ASP A 282 -18.36 19.59 -21.54
N LEU A 283 -17.22 19.79 -20.89
CA LEU A 283 -16.69 18.90 -19.86
C LEU A 283 -16.66 19.57 -18.49
N LEU A 284 -17.19 18.85 -17.48
CA LEU A 284 -17.02 19.16 -16.07
C LEU A 284 -15.83 18.39 -15.52
N PHE A 285 -14.80 19.09 -15.09
CA PHE A 285 -13.65 18.52 -14.39
C PHE A 285 -13.83 18.65 -12.89
N ASN A 286 -13.69 17.55 -12.18
CA ASN A 286 -13.65 17.50 -10.72
C ASN A 286 -12.24 17.05 -10.29
N VAL A 287 -11.61 17.78 -9.38
CA VAL A 287 -10.30 17.46 -8.83
C VAL A 287 -10.40 16.22 -7.95
N ALA A 288 -9.93 15.10 -8.47
CA ALA A 288 -9.91 13.84 -7.75
C ALA A 288 -8.70 13.76 -6.78
N ARG A 289 -7.52 14.29 -7.22
CA ARG A 289 -6.31 14.30 -6.40
C ARG A 289 -5.46 15.52 -6.70
N ALA A 290 -5.06 16.22 -5.63
CA ALA A 290 -4.08 17.29 -5.65
C ALA A 290 -3.30 17.29 -4.33
N ASP A 291 -2.09 17.81 -4.34
CA ASP A 291 -1.29 18.08 -3.15
C ASP A 291 -0.93 19.59 -3.08
N ASN A 292 -0.19 20.01 -2.07
CA ASN A 292 0.19 21.42 -1.85
C ASN A 292 1.12 21.98 -2.93
N ARG A 293 1.50 21.21 -3.95
CA ARG A 293 2.45 21.63 -4.99
C ARG A 293 1.92 21.42 -6.40
N ARG A 294 1.03 20.44 -6.62
CA ARG A 294 0.55 20.08 -7.95
C ARG A 294 -0.78 19.34 -7.95
N LEU A 295 -1.47 19.47 -9.07
CA LEU A 295 -2.64 18.67 -9.42
C LEU A 295 -2.16 17.35 -10.04
N HIS A 296 -2.79 16.24 -9.63
CA HIS A 296 -2.41 14.90 -10.09
C HIS A 296 -3.45 14.29 -11.01
N THR A 297 -4.73 14.28 -10.58
CA THR A 297 -5.78 13.52 -11.25
C THR A 297 -7.08 14.31 -11.28
N LEU A 298 -7.74 14.28 -12.44
CA LEU A 298 -9.03 14.87 -12.71
C LEU A 298 -10.05 13.79 -13.06
N MET A 299 -11.30 14.01 -12.68
CA MET A 299 -12.45 13.27 -13.20
C MET A 299 -13.22 14.16 -14.16
N ALA A 300 -13.25 13.79 -15.43
CA ALA A 300 -14.06 14.47 -16.43
C ALA A 300 -15.43 13.82 -16.56
N THR A 301 -16.47 14.63 -16.71
CA THR A 301 -17.84 14.19 -16.99
C THR A 301 -18.40 15.06 -18.10
N ARG A 302 -19.03 14.47 -19.12
CA ARG A 302 -19.66 15.26 -20.18
C ARG A 302 -20.96 15.88 -19.67
N ILE A 303 -21.14 17.20 -19.84
CA ILE A 303 -22.33 17.94 -19.43
C ILE A 303 -23.36 17.79 -20.54
N LYS A 304 -24.60 17.39 -20.18
CA LYS A 304 -25.74 17.41 -21.14
C LYS A 304 -26.28 18.83 -21.23
N GLU A 305 -26.62 19.27 -22.44
CA GLU A 305 -27.11 20.66 -22.77
C GLU A 305 -28.25 21.19 -21.87
N LYS A 306 -28.85 20.35 -21.02
CA LYS A 306 -29.94 20.78 -20.11
C LYS A 306 -29.49 21.40 -18.77
N GLU A 307 -28.21 21.34 -18.44
CA GLU A 307 -27.65 21.86 -17.14
C GLU A 307 -26.91 23.21 -17.29
N MET A 308 -26.93 23.83 -18.48
CA MET A 308 -26.26 25.11 -18.73
C MET A 308 -27.19 26.34 -18.55
N GLU A 309 -28.46 26.18 -18.17
CA GLU A 309 -29.44 27.28 -18.00
C GLU A 309 -29.92 27.50 -16.54
N GLU A 310 -29.24 26.98 -15.54
CA GLU A 310 -29.40 27.35 -14.14
C GLU A 310 -28.03 27.88 -13.58
#